data_8540b91d54861bf5858ddf82ae6793c4
#
_entry.id   8540b91d54861bf5858ddf82ae6793c4
#
_cell.length_a   1.000
_cell.length_b   1.000
_cell.length_c   1.000
_cell.angle_alpha   90.00
_cell.angle_beta   90.00
_cell.angle_gamma   90.00
#
_symmetry.space_group_name_H-M   'P 1'
#
loop_
_entity.id
_entity.type
_entity.pdbx_description
1 polymer ?
#
loop_
_entity_poly.entity_id
_entity_poly.type
_entity_poly.pdbx_seq_one_letter_code
_entity_poly.pdbx_strand_id
1 'polypeptide(L)'
;MKEEQIREILEAHWQASAIGDLDAEHDIYDDQVVCDYPQSGERILGRENLQGLRSHHPGKPAGFKVKRIVGTGDLWVTEYTITYQQQSAFTVSIMEFQNGKVIHETQYFADPFQAPAWRSQWVQQTAPL
;
A
#
# COMPACT_ATOMS: atom_id res chain seq x y z
N MET A 1 4.51 18.42 -11.26
CA MET A 1 5.45 18.10 -10.17
C MET A 1 6.52 17.16 -10.72
N LYS A 2 7.75 17.36 -10.32
CA LYS A 2 8.86 16.51 -10.77
C LYS A 2 8.78 15.14 -10.13
N GLU A 3 9.27 14.13 -10.84
CA GLU A 3 9.26 12.74 -10.34
C GLU A 3 10.00 12.58 -9.03
N GLU A 4 11.12 13.29 -8.85
CA GLU A 4 11.85 13.25 -7.58
C GLU A 4 11.02 13.76 -6.41
N GLN A 5 10.21 14.79 -6.64
CA GLN A 5 9.33 15.32 -5.60
C GLN A 5 8.25 14.33 -5.22
N ILE A 6 7.68 13.63 -6.20
CA ILE A 6 6.68 12.59 -5.92
C ILE A 6 7.31 11.44 -5.14
N ARG A 7 8.53 11.03 -5.53
CA ARG A 7 9.24 9.98 -4.80
C ARG A 7 9.47 10.36 -3.34
N GLU A 8 9.89 11.58 -3.09
CA GLU A 8 10.10 12.07 -1.72
C GLU A 8 8.80 12.08 -0.91
N ILE A 9 7.70 12.49 -1.54
CA ILE A 9 6.38 12.49 -0.92
C ILE A 9 5.97 11.05 -0.56
N LEU A 10 6.20 10.11 -1.46
CA LEU A 10 5.88 8.71 -1.23
C LEU A 10 6.75 8.10 -0.12
N GLU A 11 8.05 8.40 -0.12
CA GLU A 11 8.92 7.92 0.94
C GLU A 11 8.50 8.44 2.30
N ALA A 12 8.12 9.71 2.40
CA ALA A 12 7.60 10.29 3.65
C ALA A 12 6.27 9.63 4.06
N HIS A 13 5.41 9.36 3.09
CA HIS A 13 4.13 8.68 3.33
C HIS A 13 4.34 7.29 3.95
N TRP A 14 5.23 6.48 3.35
CA TRP A 14 5.50 5.14 3.85
C TRP A 14 6.23 5.16 5.18
N GLN A 15 7.06 6.16 5.43
CA GLN A 15 7.69 6.34 6.73
C GLN A 15 6.63 6.65 7.80
N ALA A 16 5.67 7.51 7.50
CA ALA A 16 4.57 7.81 8.40
C ALA A 16 3.72 6.56 8.68
N SER A 17 3.47 5.76 7.65
CA SER A 17 2.75 4.49 7.80
C SER A 17 3.50 3.55 8.75
N ALA A 18 4.82 3.46 8.60
CA ALA A 18 5.65 2.57 9.40
C ALA A 18 5.65 2.94 10.89
N ILE A 19 5.62 4.24 11.20
CA ILE A 19 5.61 4.69 12.60
C ILE A 19 4.22 4.89 13.19
N GLY A 20 3.17 4.69 12.37
CA GLY A 20 1.79 4.81 12.84
C GLY A 20 1.28 6.23 12.98
N ASP A 21 1.90 7.19 12.29
CA ASP A 21 1.44 8.57 12.27
C ASP A 21 0.33 8.72 11.22
N LEU A 22 -0.91 8.47 11.64
CA LEU A 22 -2.06 8.45 10.73
C LEU A 22 -2.30 9.79 10.03
N ASP A 23 -2.13 10.89 10.73
CA ASP A 23 -2.34 12.19 10.12
C ASP A 23 -1.31 12.48 9.03
N ALA A 24 -0.04 12.26 9.33
CA ALA A 24 1.03 12.44 8.34
C ALA A 24 0.89 11.47 7.18
N GLU A 25 0.51 10.23 7.46
CA GLU A 25 0.28 9.22 6.42
C GLU A 25 -0.77 9.67 5.42
N HIS A 26 -1.84 10.33 5.88
CA HIS A 26 -2.97 10.71 5.03
C HIS A 26 -2.86 12.10 4.42
N ASP A 27 -1.82 12.85 4.72
CA ASP A 27 -1.57 14.16 4.10
C ASP A 27 -1.36 14.08 2.59
N ILE A 28 -0.92 12.94 2.10
CA ILE A 28 -0.67 12.72 0.67
C ILE A 28 -1.96 12.75 -0.16
N TYR A 29 -3.10 12.49 0.46
CA TYR A 29 -4.37 12.30 -0.26
C TYR A 29 -5.13 13.59 -0.45
N ASP A 30 -5.76 13.72 -1.62
CA ASP A 30 -6.77 14.75 -1.85
C ASP A 30 -7.98 14.47 -0.94
N ASP A 31 -8.69 15.53 -0.54
CA ASP A 31 -9.88 15.39 0.30
C ASP A 31 -10.92 14.45 -0.30
N GLN A 32 -10.99 14.39 -1.63
CA GLN A 32 -11.97 13.60 -2.36
C GLN A 32 -11.35 12.36 -3.02
N VAL A 33 -10.26 11.87 -2.47
CA VAL A 33 -9.59 10.68 -2.98
C VAL A 33 -10.55 9.50 -3.08
N VAL A 34 -10.35 8.68 -4.09
CA VAL A 34 -11.06 7.40 -4.25
C VAL A 34 -10.04 6.30 -4.04
N CYS A 35 -10.32 5.37 -3.15
CA CYS A 35 -9.47 4.21 -2.94
C CYS A 35 -10.26 2.94 -3.24
N ASP A 36 -9.72 2.11 -4.14
CA ASP A 36 -10.36 0.86 -4.54
C ASP A 36 -9.64 -0.33 -3.95
N TYR A 37 -10.41 -1.27 -3.43
CA TYR A 37 -9.96 -2.59 -3.00
C TYR A 37 -10.58 -3.63 -3.94
N PRO A 38 -9.93 -3.92 -5.09
CA PRO A 38 -10.55 -4.80 -6.08
C PRO A 38 -10.84 -6.22 -5.58
N GLN A 39 -10.03 -6.72 -4.64
CA GLN A 39 -10.19 -8.07 -4.14
C GLN A 39 -11.52 -8.29 -3.40
N SER A 40 -12.00 -7.26 -2.69
CA SER A 40 -13.29 -7.31 -2.00
C SER A 40 -14.40 -6.61 -2.77
N GLY A 41 -14.04 -5.85 -3.82
CA GLY A 41 -15.00 -5.05 -4.58
C GLY A 41 -15.44 -3.78 -3.87
N GLU A 42 -14.68 -3.33 -2.88
CA GLU A 42 -15.02 -2.14 -2.10
C GLU A 42 -14.36 -0.90 -2.66
N ARG A 43 -15.06 0.22 -2.48
CA ARG A 43 -14.54 1.55 -2.83
C ARG A 43 -14.72 2.47 -1.64
N ILE A 44 -13.66 3.17 -1.27
CA ILE A 44 -13.68 4.14 -0.18
C ILE A 44 -13.68 5.53 -0.81
N LEU A 45 -14.62 6.37 -0.41
CA LEU A 45 -14.77 7.73 -0.94
C LEU A 45 -14.35 8.75 0.11
N GLY A 46 -13.31 9.52 -0.24
CA GLY A 46 -12.84 10.63 0.56
C GLY A 46 -11.76 10.26 1.57
N ARG A 47 -10.90 11.24 1.85
CA ARG A 47 -9.78 11.08 2.79
C ARG A 47 -10.25 10.75 4.20
N GLU A 48 -11.32 11.40 4.64
CA GLU A 48 -11.84 11.17 5.98
C GLU A 48 -12.26 9.71 6.19
N ASN A 49 -12.98 9.14 5.21
CA ASN A 49 -13.38 7.75 5.27
C ASN A 49 -12.18 6.80 5.19
N LEU A 50 -11.21 7.12 4.35
CA LEU A 50 -10.01 6.28 4.19
C LEU A 50 -9.22 6.24 5.50
N GLN A 51 -8.98 7.40 6.11
CA GLN A 51 -8.28 7.48 7.40
C GLN A 51 -9.08 6.79 8.50
N GLY A 52 -10.40 6.99 8.52
CA GLY A 52 -11.28 6.36 9.50
C GLY A 52 -11.22 4.84 9.42
N LEU A 53 -11.29 4.30 8.21
CA LEU A 53 -11.18 2.86 7.98
C LEU A 53 -9.85 2.32 8.50
N ARG A 54 -8.76 2.99 8.17
CA ARG A 54 -7.42 2.54 8.56
C ARG A 54 -7.20 2.65 10.07
N SER A 55 -7.79 3.66 10.72
CA SER A 55 -7.67 3.83 12.16
C SER A 55 -8.44 2.76 12.95
N HIS A 56 -9.43 2.12 12.32
CA HIS A 56 -10.26 1.08 12.94
C HIS A 56 -9.82 -0.34 12.56
N HIS A 57 -8.74 -0.48 11.83
CA HIS A 57 -8.24 -1.80 11.45
C HIS A 57 -7.98 -2.63 12.71
N PRO A 58 -8.52 -3.87 12.77
CA PRO A 58 -8.41 -4.70 13.99
C PRO A 58 -6.98 -5.13 14.30
N GLY A 59 -6.13 -5.26 13.27
CA GLY A 59 -4.72 -5.57 13.46
C GLY A 59 -3.89 -4.29 13.36
N LYS A 60 -2.95 -4.11 14.28
CA LYS A 60 -2.00 -3.02 14.17
C LYS A 60 -0.73 -3.51 13.51
N PRO A 61 -0.27 -2.87 12.44
CA PRO A 61 0.96 -3.31 11.79
C PRO A 61 2.15 -3.19 12.74
N ALA A 62 3.00 -4.23 12.74
CA ALA A 62 4.27 -4.19 13.45
C ALA A 62 5.37 -3.56 12.60
N GLY A 63 5.16 -3.43 11.28
CA GLY A 63 6.10 -2.80 10.39
C GLY A 63 5.61 -2.74 8.96
N PHE A 64 6.25 -1.85 8.22
CA PHE A 64 6.09 -1.69 6.78
C PHE A 64 7.47 -1.79 6.15
N LYS A 65 7.64 -2.64 5.14
CA LYS A 65 8.90 -2.74 4.42
C LYS A 65 8.65 -2.46 2.95
N VAL A 66 9.12 -1.30 2.50
CA VAL A 66 9.00 -0.94 1.09
C VAL A 66 10.06 -1.68 0.29
N LYS A 67 9.64 -2.40 -0.72
CA LYS A 67 10.54 -3.11 -1.63
C LYS A 67 10.96 -2.23 -2.78
N ARG A 68 10.00 -1.53 -3.39
CA ARG A 68 10.30 -0.62 -4.50
C ARG A 68 9.19 0.41 -4.67
N ILE A 69 9.59 1.57 -5.16
CA ILE A 69 8.70 2.64 -5.58
C ILE A 69 9.07 2.94 -7.03
N VAL A 70 8.15 2.75 -7.95
CA VAL A 70 8.38 3.00 -9.37
C VAL A 70 7.24 3.81 -9.95
N GLY A 71 7.53 4.66 -10.91
CA GLY A 71 6.49 5.43 -11.56
C GLY A 71 7.06 6.42 -12.55
N THR A 72 6.15 7.04 -13.28
CA THR A 72 6.46 8.14 -14.20
C THR A 72 5.22 9.01 -14.30
N GLY A 73 5.43 10.31 -14.47
CA GLY A 73 4.33 11.26 -14.51
C GLY A 73 3.50 11.19 -13.26
N ASP A 74 2.21 11.00 -13.42
CA ASP A 74 1.25 10.99 -12.31
C ASP A 74 0.91 9.60 -11.78
N LEU A 75 1.47 8.54 -12.37
CA LEU A 75 1.16 7.16 -11.99
C LEU A 75 2.34 6.51 -11.28
N TRP A 76 2.11 6.09 -10.04
CA TRP A 76 3.17 5.53 -9.18
C TRP A 76 2.72 4.25 -8.50
N VAL A 77 3.63 3.29 -8.43
CA VAL A 77 3.38 1.99 -7.83
C VAL A 77 4.39 1.76 -6.73
N THR A 78 3.90 1.36 -5.56
CA THR A 78 4.75 0.91 -4.45
C THR A 78 4.45 -0.54 -4.16
N GLU A 79 5.50 -1.33 -4.11
CA GLU A 79 5.44 -2.73 -3.66
C GLU A 79 6.03 -2.80 -2.27
N TYR A 80 5.28 -3.35 -1.31
CA TYR A 80 5.71 -3.37 0.09
C TYR A 80 5.07 -4.54 0.83
N THR A 81 5.63 -4.81 2.02
CA THR A 81 5.09 -5.83 2.92
C THR A 81 4.63 -5.16 4.20
N ILE A 82 3.42 -5.48 4.64
CA ILE A 82 2.94 -5.09 5.95
C ILE A 82 3.10 -6.29 6.86
N THR A 83 3.80 -6.11 7.97
CA THR A 83 3.99 -7.16 8.96
C THR A 83 3.02 -6.93 10.10
N TYR A 84 2.18 -7.92 10.35
CA TYR A 84 1.33 -7.99 11.53
C TYR A 84 1.94 -8.96 12.53
N GLN A 85 1.34 -9.08 13.71
CA GLN A 85 1.92 -9.86 14.79
C GLN A 85 2.20 -11.31 14.40
N GLN A 86 1.35 -11.93 13.60
CA GLN A 86 1.45 -13.33 13.24
C GLN A 86 1.52 -13.62 11.75
N GLN A 87 1.43 -12.61 10.90
CA GLN A 87 1.51 -12.83 9.47
C GLN A 87 1.89 -11.55 8.75
N SER A 88 2.38 -11.72 7.53
CA SER A 88 2.69 -10.62 6.64
C SER A 88 1.70 -10.58 5.50
N ALA A 89 1.43 -9.38 4.99
CA ALA A 89 0.64 -9.17 3.78
C ALA A 89 1.53 -8.58 2.71
N PHE A 90 1.56 -9.19 1.54
CA PHE A 90 2.23 -8.64 0.37
C PHE A 90 1.29 -7.64 -0.29
N THR A 91 1.76 -6.41 -0.45
CA THR A 91 0.87 -5.31 -0.80
C THR A 91 1.41 -4.51 -1.98
N VAL A 92 0.49 -4.10 -2.83
CA VAL A 92 0.80 -3.19 -3.94
C VAL A 92 -0.19 -2.04 -3.88
N SER A 93 0.33 -0.81 -3.87
CA SER A 93 -0.46 0.41 -3.98
C SER A 93 -0.16 1.08 -5.31
N ILE A 94 -1.21 1.35 -6.08
CA ILE A 94 -1.12 2.07 -7.35
C ILE A 94 -1.78 3.43 -7.10
N MET A 95 -1.00 4.48 -7.20
CA MET A 95 -1.46 5.83 -6.88
C MET A 95 -1.42 6.74 -8.10
N GLU A 96 -2.49 7.49 -8.28
CA GLU A 96 -2.60 8.48 -9.35
C GLU A 96 -2.63 9.86 -8.69
N PHE A 97 -1.73 10.74 -9.12
CA PHE A 97 -1.57 12.07 -8.56
C PHE A 97 -2.21 13.12 -9.44
N GLN A 98 -2.72 14.18 -8.82
CA GLN A 98 -3.13 15.40 -9.50
C GLN A 98 -2.85 16.57 -8.56
N ASN A 99 -2.17 17.60 -9.07
CA ASN A 99 -1.82 18.79 -8.28
C ASN A 99 -1.12 18.45 -6.96
N GLY A 100 -0.22 17.46 -7.01
CA GLY A 100 0.58 17.08 -5.85
C GLY A 100 -0.11 16.23 -4.81
N LYS A 101 -1.34 15.79 -5.06
CA LYS A 101 -2.10 14.94 -4.16
C LYS A 101 -2.58 13.68 -4.87
N VAL A 102 -2.73 12.60 -4.12
CA VAL A 102 -3.29 11.35 -4.65
C VAL A 102 -4.79 11.52 -4.78
N ILE A 103 -5.29 11.38 -6.00
CA ILE A 103 -6.74 11.43 -6.29
C ILE A 103 -7.36 10.05 -6.38
N HIS A 104 -6.54 9.03 -6.66
CA HIS A 104 -7.02 7.65 -6.77
C HIS A 104 -5.92 6.71 -6.33
N GLU A 105 -6.28 5.77 -5.48
CA GLU A 105 -5.39 4.68 -5.08
C GLU A 105 -6.09 3.36 -5.27
N THR A 106 -5.36 2.38 -5.82
CA THR A 106 -5.82 1.00 -5.90
C THR A 106 -4.86 0.16 -5.08
N GLN A 107 -5.38 -0.61 -4.13
CA GLN A 107 -4.55 -1.45 -3.28
C GLN A 107 -4.95 -2.92 -3.39
N TYR A 108 -3.93 -3.76 -3.49
CA TYR A 108 -4.07 -5.21 -3.44
C TYR A 108 -3.32 -5.73 -2.22
N PHE A 109 -3.96 -6.64 -1.50
CA PHE A 109 -3.39 -7.28 -0.32
C PHE A 109 -3.37 -8.78 -0.56
N ALA A 110 -2.23 -9.41 -0.36
CA ALA A 110 -2.08 -10.83 -0.60
C ALA A 110 -1.47 -11.51 0.61
N ASP A 111 -2.15 -12.52 1.11
CA ASP A 111 -1.62 -13.34 2.19
C ASP A 111 -0.66 -14.39 1.63
N PRO A 112 0.39 -14.75 2.38
CA PRO A 112 1.21 -15.91 2.00
C PRO A 112 0.34 -17.16 1.95
N PHE A 113 0.69 -18.08 1.07
CA PHE A 113 0.02 -19.36 1.01
C PHE A 113 1.04 -20.45 0.70
N GLN A 114 0.69 -21.69 1.07
CA GLN A 114 1.55 -22.83 0.82
C GLN A 114 1.58 -23.13 -0.69
N ALA A 115 2.79 -23.32 -1.22
CA ALA A 115 2.95 -23.63 -2.64
C ALA A 115 2.26 -24.95 -2.96
N PRO A 116 1.41 -25.00 -4.01
CA PRO A 116 0.74 -26.24 -4.38
C PRO A 116 1.73 -27.25 -4.98
N ALA A 117 1.51 -28.53 -4.67
CA ALA A 117 2.43 -29.60 -5.06
C ALA A 117 2.53 -29.78 -6.57
N TRP A 118 1.47 -29.47 -7.33
CA TRP A 118 1.42 -29.75 -8.76
C TRP A 118 2.53 -29.08 -9.56
N ARG A 119 3.07 -27.95 -9.05
CA ARG A 119 4.10 -27.18 -9.77
C ARG A 119 5.50 -27.32 -9.18
N SER A 120 5.67 -28.19 -8.16
CA SER A 120 6.94 -28.31 -7.43
C SER A 120 8.13 -28.65 -8.31
N GLN A 121 7.90 -29.38 -9.41
CA GLN A 121 8.93 -29.80 -10.35
C GLN A 121 9.61 -28.60 -11.06
N TRP A 122 8.89 -27.52 -11.22
CA TRP A 122 9.36 -26.36 -12.00
C TRP A 122 9.71 -25.13 -11.18
N VAL A 123 9.59 -25.20 -9.86
CA VAL A 123 9.80 -24.02 -9.02
C VAL A 123 10.88 -24.29 -7.96
N GLN A 124 11.45 -23.20 -7.46
CA GLN A 124 12.39 -23.24 -6.36
C GLN A 124 11.77 -22.44 -5.20
N GLN A 125 11.82 -23.00 -4.00
CA GLN A 125 11.33 -22.30 -2.82
C GLN A 125 12.34 -21.22 -2.43
N THR A 126 11.90 -19.96 -2.36
CA THR A 126 12.78 -18.83 -2.07
C THR A 126 12.82 -18.48 -0.57
N ALA A 127 11.78 -18.87 0.18
CA ALA A 127 11.69 -18.63 1.59
C ALA A 127 10.81 -19.68 2.25
N PRO A 128 11.07 -20.04 3.51
CA PRO A 128 10.14 -20.89 4.25
C PRO A 128 8.86 -20.12 4.54
N LEU A 129 7.74 -20.83 4.57
CA LEU A 129 6.44 -20.27 4.95
C LEU A 129 6.23 -20.40 6.45
#